data_49b65521215944f28cd08710f1c34953
#
_entry.id   49b65521215944f28cd08710f1c34953
#
_cell.length_a   1.000
_cell.length_b   1.000
_cell.length_c   1.000
_cell.angle_alpha   90.00
_cell.angle_beta   90.00
_cell.angle_gamma   90.00
#
_symmetry.space_group_name_H-M   'P 1'
#
loop_
_entity.id
_entity.type
_entity.pdbx_description
1 polymer ?
#
loop_
_entity_poly.entity_id
_entity_poly.type
_entity_poly.pdbx_seq_one_letter_code
_entity_poly.pdbx_strand_id
1 'polypeptide(L)'
;EKQDGIKYDIIVMVQGDEPMTHPNMITEAVTPMLDDPEILVTNLLGDIENIEEFKDRNCIKVVCDLNNDALYFSREPIPTRNFGDVPMKKQVCIIPFRREFLLKYTSLEPTPLEIAESVDMMRVLEHGLKVRMIPTKHESYAVDTQEDLNKVEKIMTLLRHIKENS
;
A
#
# COMPACT_ATOMS: atom_id res chain seq x y z
N GLU A 1 5.39 19.97 12.29
CA GLU A 1 5.18 20.20 13.74
C GLU A 1 6.14 21.24 14.31
N LYS A 2 7.43 21.17 14.00
CA LYS A 2 8.41 22.16 14.50
C LYS A 2 8.22 23.58 13.94
N GLN A 3 7.60 23.69 12.76
CA GLN A 3 7.40 24.98 12.08
C GLN A 3 6.05 25.62 12.42
N ASP A 4 5.00 24.82 12.57
CA ASP A 4 3.62 25.26 12.75
C ASP A 4 3.08 25.09 14.18
N GLY A 5 3.79 24.34 15.02
CA GLY A 5 3.39 24.04 16.39
C GLY A 5 2.17 23.09 16.49
N ILE A 6 1.68 22.57 15.37
CA ILE A 6 0.52 21.67 15.30
C ILE A 6 1.01 20.23 15.49
N LYS A 7 0.32 19.49 16.37
CA LYS A 7 0.53 18.06 16.54
C LYS A 7 -0.51 17.31 15.71
N TYR A 8 -0.04 16.47 14.79
CA TYR A 8 -0.90 15.63 13.96
C TYR A 8 -1.03 14.24 14.56
N ASP A 9 -2.23 13.65 14.57
CA ASP A 9 -2.50 12.33 15.16
C ASP A 9 -2.21 11.20 14.16
N ILE A 10 -2.43 11.46 12.87
CA ILE A 10 -2.21 10.51 11.79
C ILE A 10 -1.31 11.14 10.74
N ILE A 11 -0.29 10.41 10.32
CA ILE A 11 0.65 10.80 9.26
C ILE A 11 0.47 9.81 8.11
N VAL A 12 0.20 10.33 6.93
CA VAL A 12 0.02 9.49 5.73
C VAL A 12 1.28 9.52 4.88
N MET A 13 1.89 8.36 4.68
CA MET A 13 2.93 8.18 3.69
C MET A 13 2.28 7.94 2.32
N VAL A 14 2.63 8.78 1.36
CA VAL A 14 2.29 8.65 -0.06
C VAL A 14 3.59 8.64 -0.83
N GLN A 15 3.84 7.58 -1.59
CA GLN A 15 5.09 7.45 -2.35
C GLN A 15 5.05 8.32 -3.61
N GLY A 16 6.20 8.91 -3.97
CA GLY A 16 6.30 9.85 -5.08
C GLY A 16 6.26 9.20 -6.47
N ASP A 17 6.38 7.89 -6.53
CA ASP A 17 6.27 7.04 -7.73
C ASP A 17 4.83 6.60 -8.05
N GLU A 18 3.85 7.07 -7.28
CA GLU A 18 2.41 6.80 -7.46
C GLU A 18 1.67 8.05 -8.00
N PRO A 19 1.93 8.50 -9.24
CA PRO A 19 1.45 9.79 -9.75
C PRO A 19 -0.06 9.85 -9.96
N MET A 20 -0.74 8.71 -9.97
CA MET A 20 -2.19 8.61 -10.15
C MET A 20 -2.96 8.44 -8.85
N THR A 21 -2.34 8.72 -7.70
CA THR A 21 -3.01 8.68 -6.40
C THR A 21 -4.29 9.51 -6.42
N HIS A 22 -5.43 8.85 -6.17
CA HIS A 22 -6.72 9.52 -6.08
C HIS A 22 -6.97 9.99 -4.65
N PRO A 23 -7.51 11.21 -4.40
CA PRO A 23 -7.77 11.71 -3.05
C PRO A 23 -8.60 10.78 -2.16
N ASN A 24 -9.56 10.04 -2.75
CA ASN A 24 -10.37 9.08 -2.01
C ASN A 24 -9.54 7.94 -1.42
N MET A 25 -8.44 7.56 -2.05
CA MET A 25 -7.54 6.50 -1.53
C MET A 25 -6.98 6.89 -0.17
N ILE A 26 -6.64 8.17 0.01
CA ILE A 26 -6.17 8.69 1.31
C ILE A 26 -7.30 8.60 2.34
N THR A 27 -8.52 8.99 1.96
CA THR A 27 -9.69 8.92 2.83
C THR A 27 -10.01 7.48 3.21
N GLU A 28 -10.03 6.55 2.24
CA GLU A 28 -10.24 5.12 2.49
C GLU A 28 -9.23 4.56 3.49
N ALA A 29 -7.95 4.89 3.30
CA ALA A 29 -6.87 4.40 4.15
C ALA A 29 -6.92 4.96 5.59
N VAL A 30 -7.38 6.21 5.78
CA VAL A 30 -7.41 6.90 7.08
C VAL A 30 -8.67 6.58 7.88
N THR A 31 -9.84 6.44 7.22
CA THR A 31 -11.14 6.29 7.89
C THR A 31 -11.16 5.20 8.97
N PRO A 32 -10.66 3.96 8.75
CA PRO A 32 -10.66 2.93 9.79
C PRO A 32 -9.87 3.30 11.04
N MET A 33 -8.84 4.12 10.89
CA MET A 33 -8.07 4.61 12.04
C MET A 33 -8.83 5.66 12.87
N LEU A 34 -9.75 6.40 12.25
CA LEU A 34 -10.61 7.35 12.98
C LEU A 34 -11.65 6.60 13.81
N ASP A 35 -12.14 5.47 13.31
CA ASP A 35 -13.17 4.66 13.96
C ASP A 35 -12.61 3.75 15.05
N ASP A 36 -11.36 3.27 14.91
CA ASP A 36 -10.71 2.34 15.83
C ASP A 36 -9.32 2.85 16.25
N PRO A 37 -9.15 3.31 17.52
CA PRO A 37 -7.88 3.82 18.02
C PRO A 37 -6.79 2.74 18.16
N GLU A 38 -7.13 1.46 18.16
CA GLU A 38 -6.18 0.35 18.26
C GLU A 38 -5.45 0.08 16.95
N ILE A 39 -5.96 0.58 15.82
CA ILE A 39 -5.28 0.49 14.53
C ILE A 39 -4.10 1.45 14.51
N LEU A 40 -2.89 0.90 14.50
CA LEU A 40 -1.63 1.66 14.52
C LEU A 40 -1.16 2.08 13.14
N VAL A 41 -1.41 1.23 12.14
CA VAL A 41 -1.05 1.44 10.74
C VAL A 41 -2.06 0.75 9.83
N THR A 42 -2.41 1.43 8.75
CA THR A 42 -3.19 0.86 7.65
C THR A 42 -2.37 0.88 6.37
N ASN A 43 -2.73 0.03 5.42
CA ASN A 43 -2.18 0.05 4.08
C ASN A 43 -3.27 -0.30 3.08
N LEU A 44 -3.31 0.34 1.93
CA LEU A 44 -4.29 -0.02 0.90
C LEU A 44 -3.97 -1.36 0.26
N LEU A 45 -5.05 -2.08 -0.08
CA LEU A 45 -5.05 -3.40 -0.68
C LEU A 45 -5.76 -3.35 -2.04
N GLY A 46 -5.00 -3.50 -3.11
CA GLY A 46 -5.52 -3.56 -4.47
C GLY A 46 -5.76 -5.00 -4.95
N ASP A 47 -6.54 -5.15 -6.01
CA ASP A 47 -6.68 -6.40 -6.74
C ASP A 47 -5.57 -6.54 -7.79
N ILE A 48 -5.13 -7.77 -8.03
CA ILE A 48 -4.29 -8.14 -9.17
C ILE A 48 -5.20 -8.84 -10.17
N GLU A 49 -5.29 -8.30 -11.38
CA GLU A 49 -6.26 -8.75 -12.38
C GLU A 49 -5.73 -9.85 -13.31
N ASN A 50 -4.40 -9.92 -13.46
CA ASN A 50 -3.78 -10.82 -14.42
C ASN A 50 -2.56 -11.54 -13.84
N ILE A 51 -2.15 -12.62 -14.51
CA ILE A 51 -1.06 -13.48 -14.04
C ILE A 51 0.32 -12.87 -14.27
N GLU A 52 0.47 -11.97 -15.23
CA GLU A 52 1.70 -11.26 -15.52
C GLU A 52 2.04 -10.34 -14.35
N GLU A 53 1.09 -9.54 -13.88
CA GLU A 53 1.23 -8.69 -12.70
C GLU A 53 1.47 -9.51 -11.44
N PHE A 54 0.80 -10.68 -11.29
CA PHE A 54 1.01 -11.56 -10.16
C PHE A 54 2.44 -12.11 -10.08
N LYS A 55 3.10 -12.28 -11.22
CA LYS A 55 4.50 -12.75 -11.32
C LYS A 55 5.52 -11.62 -11.29
N ASP A 56 5.09 -10.38 -11.46
CA ASP A 56 5.98 -9.23 -11.44
C ASP A 56 6.53 -9.02 -10.02
N ARG A 57 7.84 -8.97 -9.86
CA ARG A 57 8.51 -8.72 -8.57
C ARG A 57 8.41 -7.28 -8.09
N ASN A 58 8.07 -6.34 -8.97
CA ASN A 58 7.80 -4.96 -8.58
C ASN A 58 6.41 -4.83 -7.96
N CYS A 59 5.47 -5.66 -8.35
CA CYS A 59 4.17 -5.79 -7.69
C CYS A 59 4.31 -6.60 -6.39
N ILE A 60 4.12 -5.97 -5.25
CA ILE A 60 4.22 -6.63 -3.93
C ILE A 60 2.89 -7.32 -3.62
N LYS A 61 2.92 -8.67 -3.58
CA LYS A 61 1.76 -9.49 -3.23
C LYS A 61 1.53 -9.46 -1.72
N VAL A 62 0.25 -9.50 -1.33
CA VAL A 62 -0.16 -9.51 0.07
C VAL A 62 -1.16 -10.64 0.31
N VAL A 63 -0.96 -11.39 1.38
CA VAL A 63 -1.95 -12.31 1.93
C VAL A 63 -2.43 -11.79 3.27
N CYS A 64 -3.74 -11.87 3.50
CA CYS A 64 -4.39 -11.34 4.70
C CYS A 64 -5.13 -12.45 5.45
N ASP A 65 -5.35 -12.23 6.72
CA ASP A 65 -6.29 -13.00 7.53
C ASP A 65 -7.75 -12.59 7.25
N LEU A 66 -8.70 -13.25 7.94
CA LEU A 66 -10.13 -12.98 7.78
C LEU A 66 -10.57 -11.60 8.29
N ASN A 67 -9.71 -10.91 9.04
CA ASN A 67 -9.94 -9.54 9.52
C ASN A 67 -9.29 -8.49 8.62
N ASN A 68 -8.70 -8.90 7.49
CA ASN A 68 -7.85 -8.08 6.65
C ASN A 68 -6.58 -7.57 7.34
N ASP A 69 -6.06 -8.23 8.36
CA ASP A 69 -4.71 -7.98 8.84
C ASP A 69 -3.71 -8.73 7.94
N ALA A 70 -2.65 -8.06 7.52
CA ALA A 70 -1.64 -8.69 6.66
C ALA A 70 -0.94 -9.85 7.39
N LEU A 71 -0.83 -10.98 6.70
CA LEU A 71 -0.06 -12.15 7.14
C LEU A 71 1.37 -12.13 6.58
N TYR A 72 1.52 -11.69 5.34
CA TYR A 72 2.81 -11.59 4.68
C TYR A 72 2.75 -10.69 3.44
N PHE A 73 3.85 -9.99 3.17
CA PHE A 73 4.10 -9.26 1.93
C PHE A 73 5.23 -9.95 1.18
N SER A 74 5.08 -10.18 -0.14
CA SER A 74 6.12 -10.83 -0.92
C SER A 74 6.27 -10.26 -2.34
N ARG A 75 7.50 -10.21 -2.79
CA ARG A 75 7.80 -9.98 -4.21
C ARG A 75 7.58 -11.23 -5.05
N GLU A 76 7.62 -12.43 -4.45
CA GLU A 76 7.27 -13.67 -5.14
C GLU A 76 5.74 -13.88 -5.13
N PRO A 77 5.20 -14.67 -6.10
CA PRO A 77 3.78 -14.99 -6.17
C PRO A 77 3.31 -15.74 -4.93
N ILE A 78 2.43 -15.13 -4.13
CA ILE A 78 1.72 -15.74 -3.00
C ILE A 78 0.23 -15.38 -3.04
N PRO A 79 -0.66 -16.27 -2.54
CA PRO A 79 -0.40 -17.66 -2.14
C PRO A 79 -0.27 -18.60 -3.35
N THR A 80 0.08 -19.87 -3.09
CA THR A 80 0.00 -20.89 -4.14
C THR A 80 -1.41 -20.99 -4.71
N ARG A 81 -1.53 -21.24 -6.01
CA ARG A 81 -2.81 -21.44 -6.70
C ARG A 81 -3.02 -22.90 -7.16
N ASN A 82 -2.18 -23.82 -6.68
CA ASN A 82 -2.20 -25.21 -7.13
C ASN A 82 -3.39 -26.00 -6.60
N PHE A 83 -3.94 -25.61 -5.43
CA PHE A 83 -4.98 -26.38 -4.73
C PHE A 83 -6.26 -25.60 -4.46
N GLY A 84 -6.31 -24.34 -4.83
CA GLY A 84 -7.48 -23.47 -4.65
C GLY A 84 -7.29 -22.15 -5.34
N ASP A 85 -8.40 -21.49 -5.65
CA ASP A 85 -8.39 -20.16 -6.26
C ASP A 85 -8.83 -19.14 -5.23
N VAL A 86 -7.91 -18.21 -4.93
CA VAL A 86 -8.17 -17.08 -4.04
C VAL A 86 -7.84 -15.78 -4.77
N PRO A 87 -8.51 -14.67 -4.43
CA PRO A 87 -8.20 -13.38 -5.03
C PRO A 87 -6.72 -13.02 -4.85
N MET A 88 -6.07 -12.66 -5.94
CA MET A 88 -4.71 -12.14 -5.90
C MET A 88 -4.74 -10.69 -5.46
N LYS A 89 -3.95 -10.35 -4.46
CA LYS A 89 -3.93 -9.01 -3.85
C LYS A 89 -2.54 -8.41 -3.85
N LYS A 90 -2.48 -7.08 -3.98
CA LYS A 90 -1.25 -6.30 -3.94
C LYS A 90 -1.28 -5.18 -2.93
N GLN A 91 -0.11 -4.81 -2.44
CA GLN A 91 0.11 -3.59 -1.71
C GLN A 91 -0.06 -2.38 -2.63
N VAL A 92 -0.79 -1.36 -2.16
CA VAL A 92 -0.83 -0.03 -2.76
C VAL A 92 -0.24 0.94 -1.74
N CYS A 93 0.80 1.68 -2.12
CA CYS A 93 1.68 2.39 -1.20
C CYS A 93 1.10 3.71 -0.68
N ILE A 94 -0.11 3.65 -0.09
CA ILE A 94 -0.68 4.71 0.74
C ILE A 94 -0.83 4.13 2.14
N ILE A 95 -0.01 4.62 3.06
CA ILE A 95 0.21 4.00 4.36
C ILE A 95 0.08 5.05 5.48
N PRO A 96 -1.12 5.21 6.06
CA PRO A 96 -1.32 5.99 7.27
C PRO A 96 -0.75 5.30 8.51
N PHE A 97 -0.11 6.09 9.36
CA PHE A 97 0.40 5.69 10.66
C PHE A 97 -0.19 6.55 11.77
N ARG A 98 -0.49 5.96 12.93
CA ARG A 98 -0.56 6.73 14.16
C ARG A 98 0.79 7.42 14.40
N ARG A 99 0.76 8.71 14.73
CA ARG A 99 1.99 9.49 14.96
C ARG A 99 2.94 8.81 15.95
N GLU A 100 2.43 8.44 17.11
CA GLU A 100 3.26 7.82 18.15
C GLU A 100 3.83 6.46 17.68
N PHE A 101 3.06 5.72 16.90
CA PHE A 101 3.55 4.48 16.30
C PHE A 101 4.60 4.74 15.22
N LEU A 102 4.43 5.74 14.38
CA LEU A 102 5.44 6.13 13.39
C LEU A 102 6.77 6.48 14.04
N LEU A 103 6.75 7.26 15.13
CA LEU A 103 7.97 7.60 15.88
C LEU A 103 8.64 6.35 16.47
N LYS A 104 7.86 5.39 16.98
CA LYS A 104 8.38 4.10 17.44
C LYS A 104 8.94 3.29 16.27
N TYR A 105 8.19 3.19 15.16
CA TYR A 105 8.58 2.45 13.97
C TYR A 105 9.93 2.93 13.40
N THR A 106 10.13 4.25 13.31
CA THR A 106 11.40 4.82 12.81
C THR A 106 12.62 4.55 13.72
N SER A 107 12.38 4.12 14.96
CA SER A 107 13.43 3.73 15.90
C SER A 107 13.73 2.22 15.89
N LEU A 108 12.94 1.42 15.18
CA LEU A 108 13.16 -0.02 15.05
C LEU A 108 14.26 -0.30 14.02
N GLU A 109 15.13 -1.24 14.34
CA GLU A 109 16.12 -1.73 13.37
C GLU A 109 15.44 -2.50 12.24
N PRO A 110 15.99 -2.45 11.02
CA PRO A 110 15.52 -3.26 9.90
C PRO A 110 15.55 -4.75 10.23
N THR A 111 14.53 -5.47 9.78
CA THR A 111 14.36 -6.90 10.09
C THR A 111 14.74 -7.80 8.91
N PRO A 112 15.07 -9.11 9.15
CA PRO A 112 15.53 -10.00 8.09
C PRO A 112 14.56 -10.15 6.91
N LEU A 113 13.25 -10.27 7.15
CA LEU A 113 12.28 -10.42 6.06
C LEU A 113 12.02 -9.09 5.36
N GLU A 114 12.04 -7.97 6.08
CA GLU A 114 12.00 -6.63 5.47
C GLU A 114 13.13 -6.46 4.46
N ILE A 115 14.35 -6.83 4.85
CA ILE A 115 15.54 -6.74 3.98
C ILE A 115 15.40 -7.69 2.79
N ALA A 116 14.98 -8.94 3.02
CA ALA A 116 14.86 -9.97 1.99
C ALA A 116 13.81 -9.61 0.92
N GLU A 117 12.65 -9.17 1.36
CA GLU A 117 11.53 -8.77 0.47
C GLU A 117 11.66 -7.31 -0.01
N SER A 118 12.49 -6.50 0.64
CA SER A 118 12.57 -5.05 0.45
C SER A 118 11.18 -4.40 0.57
N VAL A 119 10.49 -4.69 1.69
CA VAL A 119 9.14 -4.22 2.01
C VAL A 119 9.08 -3.75 3.45
N ASP A 120 8.96 -2.45 3.66
CA ASP A 120 8.99 -1.79 4.97
C ASP A 120 7.97 -2.36 5.97
N MET A 121 6.78 -2.75 5.48
CA MET A 121 5.72 -3.28 6.34
C MET A 121 6.04 -4.64 6.94
N MET A 122 7.02 -5.38 6.40
CA MET A 122 7.51 -6.61 7.01
C MET A 122 8.11 -6.36 8.39
N ARG A 123 8.77 -5.21 8.63
CA ARG A 123 9.27 -4.83 9.96
C ARG A 123 8.15 -4.81 11.00
N VAL A 124 6.97 -4.28 10.64
CA VAL A 124 5.81 -4.26 11.53
C VAL A 124 5.39 -5.67 11.90
N LEU A 125 5.28 -6.56 10.90
CA LEU A 125 4.86 -7.96 11.12
C LEU A 125 5.88 -8.75 11.94
N GLU A 126 7.19 -8.59 11.67
CA GLU A 126 8.25 -9.30 12.39
C GLU A 126 8.37 -8.87 13.85
N HIS A 127 7.90 -7.66 14.20
CA HIS A 127 7.75 -7.23 15.58
C HIS A 127 6.44 -7.68 16.24
N GLY A 128 5.67 -8.58 15.61
CA GLY A 128 4.41 -9.12 16.13
C GLY A 128 3.26 -8.12 16.15
N LEU A 129 3.37 -7.06 15.35
CA LEU A 129 2.35 -6.01 15.20
C LEU A 129 1.54 -6.25 13.93
N LYS A 130 0.40 -5.57 13.82
CA LYS A 130 -0.53 -5.74 12.71
C LYS A 130 -0.46 -4.58 11.74
N VAL A 131 -0.60 -4.89 10.46
CA VAL A 131 -0.88 -3.93 9.39
C VAL A 131 -2.30 -4.21 8.90
N ARG A 132 -3.24 -3.29 9.13
CA ARG A 132 -4.61 -3.41 8.66
C ARG A 132 -4.65 -3.05 7.17
N MET A 133 -5.05 -4.03 6.35
CA MET A 133 -5.19 -3.86 4.91
C MET A 133 -6.58 -3.36 4.56
N ILE A 134 -6.65 -2.26 3.82
CA ILE A 134 -7.91 -1.60 3.46
C ILE A 134 -8.16 -1.78 1.96
N PRO A 135 -9.18 -2.55 1.56
CA PRO A 135 -9.50 -2.74 0.14
C PRO A 135 -9.81 -1.41 -0.56
N THR A 136 -9.21 -1.20 -1.71
CA THR A 136 -9.52 -0.10 -2.60
C THR A 136 -9.90 -0.61 -3.98
N LYS A 137 -10.80 0.12 -4.66
CA LYS A 137 -11.17 -0.11 -6.07
C LYS A 137 -10.43 0.85 -7.01
N HIS A 138 -9.67 1.78 -6.46
CA HIS A 138 -8.88 2.69 -7.26
C HIS A 138 -7.65 1.98 -7.79
N GLU A 139 -7.44 2.08 -9.10
CA GLU A 139 -6.24 1.58 -9.73
C GLU A 139 -5.04 2.46 -9.34
N SER A 140 -3.93 1.82 -9.08
CA SER A 140 -2.66 2.45 -8.79
C SER A 140 -1.61 1.95 -9.77
N TYR A 141 -0.78 2.87 -10.23
CA TYR A 141 0.26 2.61 -11.23
C TYR A 141 1.57 3.20 -10.74
N ALA A 142 2.40 2.36 -10.14
CA ALA A 142 3.76 2.74 -9.80
C ALA A 142 4.60 3.00 -11.06
N VAL A 143 5.53 3.93 -10.97
CA VAL A 143 6.46 4.27 -12.05
C VAL A 143 7.86 3.91 -11.61
N ASP A 144 8.24 2.66 -11.83
CA ASP A 144 9.58 2.12 -11.55
C ASP A 144 10.49 2.12 -12.77
N THR A 145 9.89 2.07 -13.97
CA THR A 145 10.61 1.95 -15.24
C THR A 145 10.16 3.01 -16.25
N GLN A 146 10.95 3.19 -17.33
CA GLN A 146 10.56 4.06 -18.44
C GLN A 146 9.29 3.57 -19.16
N GLU A 147 9.03 2.25 -19.14
CA GLU A 147 7.82 1.67 -19.71
C GLU A 147 6.59 2.05 -18.90
N ASP A 148 6.69 2.00 -17.56
CA ASP A 148 5.64 2.44 -16.65
C ASP A 148 5.32 3.92 -16.83
N LEU A 149 6.35 4.76 -16.93
CA LEU A 149 6.17 6.19 -17.21
C LEU A 149 5.39 6.42 -18.49
N ASN A 150 5.78 5.76 -19.59
CA ASN A 150 5.09 5.88 -20.86
C ASN A 150 3.62 5.41 -20.79
N LYS A 151 3.35 4.36 -20.00
CA LYS A 151 2.00 3.85 -19.77
C LYS A 151 1.15 4.86 -19.00
N VAL A 152 1.68 5.39 -17.90
CA VAL A 152 1.00 6.37 -17.05
C VAL A 152 0.73 7.68 -17.79
N GLU A 153 1.68 8.19 -18.58
CA GLU A 153 1.48 9.38 -19.42
C GLU A 153 0.31 9.22 -20.39
N LYS A 154 0.19 8.05 -21.03
CA LYS A 154 -0.94 7.76 -21.93
C LYS A 154 -2.27 7.77 -21.19
N ILE A 155 -2.34 7.13 -20.02
CA ILE A 155 -3.57 7.08 -19.19
C ILE A 155 -3.95 8.48 -18.73
N MET A 156 -3.02 9.27 -18.22
CA MET A 156 -3.26 10.63 -17.73
C MET A 156 -3.73 11.54 -18.87
N THR A 157 -3.15 11.39 -20.06
CA THR A 157 -3.56 12.14 -21.27
C THR A 157 -5.01 11.82 -21.65
N LEU A 158 -5.39 10.54 -21.66
CA LEU A 158 -6.76 10.12 -21.94
C LEU A 158 -7.77 10.67 -20.92
N LEU A 159 -7.43 10.58 -19.62
CA LEU A 159 -8.29 11.12 -18.54
C LEU A 159 -8.47 12.63 -18.62
N ARG A 160 -7.43 13.36 -19.02
CA ARG A 160 -7.52 14.80 -19.24
C ARG A 160 -8.48 15.15 -20.37
N HIS A 161 -8.38 14.46 -21.51
CA HIS A 161 -9.27 14.67 -22.65
C HIS A 161 -10.73 14.36 -22.32
N ILE A 162 -11.00 13.34 -21.49
CA ILE A 162 -12.35 13.01 -21.04
C ILE A 162 -12.92 14.15 -20.18
N LYS A 163 -12.11 14.70 -19.26
CA LYS A 163 -12.55 15.82 -18.39
C LYS A 163 -12.79 17.13 -19.15
N GLU A 164 -12.03 17.38 -20.23
CA GLU A 164 -12.19 18.58 -21.05
C GLU A 164 -13.44 18.53 -21.96
N ASN A 165 -13.98 17.31 -22.19
CA ASN A 165 -15.14 17.08 -23.05
C ASN A 165 -16.45 16.74 -22.28
N SER A 166 -16.42 16.79 -20.94
CA SER A 166 -17.57 16.55 -20.03
C SER A 166 -18.05 17.83 -19.39
#